data_6884045978c22e7bf9a691243807c6ff
#
_entry.id   6884045978c22e7bf9a691243807c6ff
#
_cell.length_a   1.000
_cell.length_b   1.000
_cell.length_c   1.000
_cell.angle_alpha   90.00
_cell.angle_beta   90.00
_cell.angle_gamma   90.00
#
_symmetry.space_group_name_H-M   'P 1'
#
loop_
_entity.id
_entity.type
_entity.pdbx_description
1 polymer ?
#
loop_
_entity_poly.entity_id
_entity_poly.type
_entity_poly.pdbx_seq_one_letter_code
_entity_poly.pdbx_strand_id
1 'polypeptide(L)'
;GNYFNKWGDIGQNEGQFNGPSGIAIDSRDHLFIVDQYNHRIQKFNNEGEFLNSWGVYGSQEGEFNLPWGICIDQNDNVFVADWRNDRVQKFNNEGEFLNLFGKTGTGNGELIRPSDVVVDSNGIIFISDWGNERVVVLDRDGTYICSESGQSELTTKWTKDFFESNIDERYTRENSNLIPDLPDHLQAPYHKSSQTEPFFWGITDLTLDLQERLYVTEHRRHRIQIFGDLSNV
;
A
#
# COMPACT_ATOMS: atom_id res chain seq x y z
N GLY A 1 -8.66 -17.25 18.81
CA GLY A 1 -7.78 -16.38 19.62
C GLY A 1 -8.55 -15.80 20.80
N ASN A 2 -7.83 -15.45 21.86
CA ASN A 2 -8.43 -14.79 23.01
C ASN A 2 -8.42 -13.28 22.79
N TYR A 3 -9.53 -12.61 23.14
CA TYR A 3 -9.59 -11.16 23.21
C TYR A 3 -8.80 -10.66 24.44
N PHE A 4 -7.94 -9.64 24.25
CA PHE A 4 -7.13 -9.08 25.34
C PHE A 4 -7.67 -7.73 25.82
N ASN A 5 -7.74 -6.74 24.95
CA ASN A 5 -8.05 -5.37 25.33
C ASN A 5 -8.57 -4.54 24.14
N LYS A 6 -9.14 -3.38 24.44
CA LYS A 6 -9.43 -2.30 23.49
C LYS A 6 -9.15 -0.95 24.12
N TRP A 7 -8.78 0.01 23.29
CA TRP A 7 -8.68 1.43 23.67
C TRP A 7 -9.10 2.31 22.51
N GLY A 8 -9.23 3.61 22.78
CA GLY A 8 -9.64 4.61 21.79
C GLY A 8 -11.15 4.80 21.74
N ASP A 9 -11.51 6.05 21.60
CA ASP A 9 -12.86 6.54 21.35
C ASP A 9 -12.84 7.50 20.17
N ILE A 10 -14.02 7.89 19.66
CA ILE A 10 -14.11 8.89 18.61
C ILE A 10 -13.72 10.28 19.15
N GLY A 11 -12.83 11.01 18.45
CA GLY A 11 -12.44 12.36 18.82
C GLY A 11 -11.12 12.83 18.26
N GLN A 12 -10.58 13.93 18.81
CA GLN A 12 -9.34 14.57 18.35
C GLN A 12 -8.29 14.68 19.45
N ASN A 13 -8.60 14.30 20.69
CA ASN A 13 -7.64 14.31 21.80
C ASN A 13 -6.64 13.17 21.67
N GLU A 14 -5.62 13.16 22.52
CA GLU A 14 -4.67 12.06 22.67
C GLU A 14 -5.42 10.76 22.99
N GLY A 15 -5.09 9.67 22.29
CA GLY A 15 -5.77 8.39 22.42
C GLY A 15 -7.17 8.30 21.81
N GLN A 16 -7.70 9.40 21.24
CA GLN A 16 -8.93 9.39 20.45
C GLN A 16 -8.62 9.35 18.97
N PHE A 17 -9.54 8.81 18.16
CA PHE A 17 -9.37 8.61 16.74
C PHE A 17 -10.53 9.17 15.93
N ASN A 18 -10.23 9.54 14.69
CA ASN A 18 -11.25 9.81 13.68
C ASN A 18 -10.85 9.06 12.38
N GLY A 19 -11.45 7.89 12.16
CA GLY A 19 -11.13 7.01 11.04
C GLY A 19 -9.70 6.46 11.07
N PRO A 20 -9.29 5.70 12.11
CA PRO A 20 -7.99 5.03 12.09
C PRO A 20 -7.93 4.06 10.90
N SER A 21 -6.82 4.09 10.13
CA SER A 21 -6.65 3.32 8.90
C SER A 21 -5.47 2.34 9.00
N GLY A 22 -4.24 2.80 8.95
CA GLY A 22 -3.04 1.98 9.02
C GLY A 22 -2.53 1.76 10.45
N ILE A 23 -1.89 0.63 10.70
CA ILE A 23 -1.22 0.30 11.96
C ILE A 23 0.12 -0.38 11.68
N ALA A 24 1.17 0.00 12.42
CA ALA A 24 2.48 -0.65 12.39
C ALA A 24 3.06 -0.78 13.80
N ILE A 25 4.02 -1.70 13.97
CA ILE A 25 4.64 -2.01 15.26
C ILE A 25 6.16 -1.90 15.10
N ASP A 26 6.84 -1.19 16.04
CA ASP A 26 8.28 -1.07 16.04
C ASP A 26 8.96 -2.25 16.77
N SER A 27 10.31 -2.25 16.77
CA SER A 27 11.14 -3.30 17.42
C SER A 27 10.98 -3.36 18.95
N ARG A 28 10.31 -2.39 19.57
CA ARG A 28 10.05 -2.27 21.01
C ARG A 28 8.58 -2.51 21.36
N ASP A 29 7.80 -3.05 20.42
CA ASP A 29 6.36 -3.29 20.54
C ASP A 29 5.51 -2.01 20.73
N HIS A 30 6.01 -0.83 20.28
CA HIS A 30 5.17 0.35 20.21
C HIS A 30 4.31 0.31 18.96
N LEU A 31 3.05 0.75 19.10
CA LEU A 31 2.08 0.81 18.02
C LEU A 31 2.02 2.23 17.43
N PHE A 32 2.04 2.31 16.12
CA PHE A 32 1.87 3.56 15.37
C PHE A 32 0.59 3.45 14.56
N ILE A 33 -0.33 4.37 14.77
CA ILE A 33 -1.67 4.34 14.19
C ILE A 33 -1.90 5.60 13.37
N VAL A 34 -2.28 5.41 12.12
CA VAL A 34 -2.73 6.51 11.25
C VAL A 34 -4.12 6.94 11.67
N ASP A 35 -4.24 8.15 12.18
CA ASP A 35 -5.50 8.79 12.55
C ASP A 35 -5.96 9.71 11.39
N GLN A 36 -6.51 9.07 10.35
CA GLN A 36 -6.65 9.59 8.99
C GLN A 36 -7.35 10.95 8.92
N TYR A 37 -8.55 11.08 9.49
CA TYR A 37 -9.33 12.34 9.42
C TYR A 37 -8.86 13.39 10.43
N ASN A 38 -7.98 13.02 11.36
CA ASN A 38 -7.26 13.96 12.21
C ASN A 38 -5.89 14.36 11.64
N HIS A 39 -5.52 13.82 10.46
CA HIS A 39 -4.28 14.14 9.73
C HIS A 39 -3.01 13.99 10.56
N ARG A 40 -2.94 12.92 11.37
CA ARG A 40 -1.83 12.67 12.29
C ARG A 40 -1.49 11.20 12.42
N ILE A 41 -0.32 10.93 12.99
CA ILE A 41 0.07 9.62 13.50
C ILE A 41 0.04 9.69 15.02
N GLN A 42 -0.44 8.64 15.68
CA GLN A 42 -0.36 8.49 17.14
C GLN A 42 0.48 7.24 17.49
N LYS A 43 1.37 7.38 18.46
CA LYS A 43 2.25 6.33 19.01
C LYS A 43 1.74 5.91 20.38
N PHE A 44 1.68 4.60 20.61
CA PHE A 44 1.26 3.99 21.89
C PHE A 44 2.27 2.91 22.31
N ASN A 45 2.29 2.59 23.61
CA ASN A 45 2.93 1.35 24.05
C ASN A 45 1.99 0.13 23.79
N ASN A 46 2.47 -1.07 24.11
CA ASN A 46 1.73 -2.31 23.90
C ASN A 46 0.52 -2.49 24.87
N GLU A 47 0.43 -1.68 25.93
CA GLU A 47 -0.74 -1.60 26.81
C GLU A 47 -1.81 -0.63 26.30
N GLY A 48 -1.50 0.14 25.23
CA GLY A 48 -2.41 1.15 24.66
C GLY A 48 -2.32 2.52 25.34
N GLU A 49 -1.28 2.79 26.10
CA GLU A 49 -1.01 4.11 26.68
C GLU A 49 -0.40 5.02 25.61
N PHE A 50 -0.91 6.24 25.50
CA PHE A 50 -0.44 7.24 24.56
C PHE A 50 1.01 7.67 24.91
N LEU A 51 1.88 7.72 23.90
CA LEU A 51 3.27 8.13 24.03
C LEU A 51 3.56 9.44 23.30
N ASN A 52 3.14 9.56 22.04
CA ASN A 52 3.44 10.71 21.17
C ASN A 52 2.45 10.82 20.03
N SER A 53 2.38 12.00 19.40
CA SER A 53 1.70 12.18 18.12
C SER A 53 2.36 13.30 17.31
N TRP A 54 2.27 13.19 15.97
CA TRP A 54 2.73 14.23 15.07
C TRP A 54 1.86 14.28 13.83
N GLY A 55 1.95 15.38 13.11
CA GLY A 55 1.15 15.67 11.92
C GLY A 55 0.00 16.60 12.21
N VAL A 56 -0.32 17.41 11.21
CA VAL A 56 -1.49 18.30 11.12
C VAL A 56 -1.93 18.34 9.66
N TYR A 57 -3.14 18.81 9.40
CA TYR A 57 -3.60 19.02 8.02
C TYR A 57 -2.70 20.01 7.26
N GLY A 58 -2.20 19.58 6.10
CA GLY A 58 -1.42 20.41 5.21
C GLY A 58 -0.61 19.64 4.17
N SER A 59 0.36 20.32 3.54
CA SER A 59 1.20 19.77 2.47
C SER A 59 2.71 19.99 2.66
N GLN A 60 3.12 20.66 3.75
CA GLN A 60 4.54 20.81 4.08
C GLN A 60 5.12 19.52 4.62
N GLU A 61 6.43 19.49 4.85
CA GLU A 61 7.11 18.38 5.54
C GLU A 61 6.52 18.18 6.93
N GLY A 62 6.17 16.94 7.27
CA GLY A 62 5.51 16.61 8.54
C GLY A 62 4.01 16.90 8.60
N GLU A 63 3.43 17.58 7.62
CA GLU A 63 1.98 17.76 7.48
C GLU A 63 1.38 16.64 6.62
N PHE A 64 0.10 16.29 6.85
CA PHE A 64 -0.60 15.25 6.12
C PHE A 64 -1.94 15.72 5.54
N ASN A 65 -2.34 15.08 4.45
CA ASN A 65 -3.69 15.22 3.91
C ASN A 65 -4.30 13.82 3.70
N LEU A 66 -5.10 13.37 4.68
CA LEU A 66 -5.70 12.05 4.72
C LEU A 66 -4.64 10.92 4.58
N PRO A 67 -3.64 10.80 5.47
CA PRO A 67 -2.69 9.70 5.44
C PRO A 67 -3.43 8.37 5.55
N TRP A 68 -2.91 7.29 4.95
CA TRP A 68 -3.62 6.01 4.92
C TRP A 68 -2.77 4.86 5.46
N GLY A 69 -1.83 4.35 4.67
CA GLY A 69 -0.96 3.24 5.06
C GLY A 69 0.28 3.70 5.83
N ILE A 70 0.85 2.78 6.60
CA ILE A 70 2.04 3.03 7.43
C ILE A 70 2.86 1.75 7.55
N CYS A 71 4.17 1.84 7.43
CA CYS A 71 5.06 0.75 7.84
C CYS A 71 6.26 1.26 8.63
N ILE A 72 6.97 0.33 9.26
CA ILE A 72 8.19 0.60 10.03
C ILE A 72 9.31 -0.27 9.47
N ASP A 73 10.45 0.34 9.14
CA ASP A 73 11.63 -0.36 8.65
C ASP A 73 12.44 -1.00 9.80
N GLN A 74 13.48 -1.77 9.46
CA GLN A 74 14.35 -2.43 10.45
C GLN A 74 15.14 -1.47 11.35
N ASN A 75 15.18 -0.19 11.03
CA ASN A 75 15.83 0.86 11.82
C ASN A 75 14.81 1.66 12.65
N ASP A 76 13.59 1.15 12.78
CA ASP A 76 12.46 1.82 13.42
C ASP A 76 12.08 3.18 12.79
N ASN A 77 12.39 3.40 11.50
CA ASN A 77 11.88 4.55 10.78
C ASN A 77 10.43 4.29 10.30
N VAL A 78 9.61 5.31 10.38
CA VAL A 78 8.19 5.28 10.07
C VAL A 78 7.95 5.84 8.67
N PHE A 79 7.32 5.07 7.79
CA PHE A 79 6.92 5.49 6.45
C PHE A 79 5.41 5.62 6.40
N VAL A 80 4.90 6.72 5.88
CA VAL A 80 3.46 7.04 5.85
C VAL A 80 3.05 7.40 4.44
N ALA A 81 2.05 6.71 3.90
CA ALA A 81 1.40 7.06 2.63
C ALA A 81 0.47 8.27 2.85
N ASP A 82 0.89 9.43 2.37
CA ASP A 82 0.18 10.71 2.49
C ASP A 82 -0.75 10.91 1.28
N TRP A 83 -1.90 10.21 1.32
CA TRP A 83 -2.78 9.87 0.22
C TRP A 83 -3.17 11.05 -0.67
N ARG A 84 -3.60 12.18 -0.10
CA ARG A 84 -4.03 13.36 -0.86
C ARG A 84 -2.91 14.32 -1.23
N ASN A 85 -1.70 14.07 -0.76
CA ASN A 85 -0.50 14.82 -1.14
C ASN A 85 0.37 14.06 -2.15
N ASP A 86 -0.09 12.89 -2.64
CA ASP A 86 0.56 12.09 -3.68
C ASP A 86 2.04 11.77 -3.36
N ARG A 87 2.32 11.43 -2.09
CA ARG A 87 3.68 11.18 -1.60
C ARG A 87 3.71 10.16 -0.47
N VAL A 88 4.91 9.65 -0.18
CA VAL A 88 5.22 8.93 1.07
C VAL A 88 6.20 9.78 1.87
N GLN A 89 5.98 9.94 3.15
CA GLN A 89 6.91 10.64 4.07
C GLN A 89 7.59 9.64 5.00
N LYS A 90 8.88 9.86 5.27
CA LYS A 90 9.69 9.10 6.21
C LYS A 90 10.00 9.93 7.44
N PHE A 91 9.86 9.32 8.61
CA PHE A 91 10.14 9.91 9.92
C PHE A 91 11.05 8.99 10.71
N ASN A 92 11.74 9.54 11.71
CA ASN A 92 12.30 8.69 12.75
C ASN A 92 11.22 8.20 13.72
N ASN A 93 11.58 7.35 14.66
CA ASN A 93 10.67 6.76 15.65
C ASN A 93 10.01 7.80 16.60
N GLU A 94 10.53 9.02 16.67
CA GLU A 94 9.97 10.11 17.48
C GLU A 94 9.13 11.10 16.66
N GLY A 95 8.95 10.84 15.36
CA GLY A 95 8.11 11.66 14.46
C GLY A 95 8.82 12.85 13.83
N GLU A 96 10.17 12.92 13.90
CA GLU A 96 10.92 13.94 13.19
C GLU A 96 11.03 13.56 11.71
N PHE A 97 10.74 14.51 10.82
CA PHE A 97 10.81 14.32 9.38
C PHE A 97 12.23 14.02 8.90
N LEU A 98 12.39 13.00 8.07
CA LEU A 98 13.67 12.58 7.49
C LEU A 98 13.73 12.75 5.98
N ASN A 99 12.70 12.31 5.26
CA ASN A 99 12.69 12.34 3.79
C ASN A 99 11.25 12.23 3.25
N LEU A 100 11.08 12.53 1.97
CA LEU A 100 9.84 12.27 1.22
C LEU A 100 10.14 11.57 -0.10
N PHE A 101 9.17 10.78 -0.58
CA PHE A 101 9.24 10.02 -1.82
C PHE A 101 7.98 10.28 -2.64
N GLY A 102 8.16 10.43 -3.96
CA GLY A 102 7.07 10.70 -4.88
C GLY A 102 6.70 12.17 -4.99
N LYS A 103 5.95 12.45 -6.04
CA LYS A 103 5.26 13.71 -6.34
C LYS A 103 4.10 13.39 -7.27
N THR A 104 3.12 14.27 -7.37
CA THR A 104 1.93 14.06 -8.22
C THR A 104 2.31 13.78 -9.68
N GLY A 105 1.83 12.66 -10.24
CA GLY A 105 1.99 12.32 -11.64
C GLY A 105 1.88 10.84 -11.96
N THR A 106 2.16 10.50 -13.23
CA THR A 106 2.07 9.15 -13.79
C THR A 106 3.42 8.59 -14.27
N GLY A 107 4.49 9.40 -14.20
CA GLY A 107 5.84 9.03 -14.60
C GLY A 107 6.54 8.10 -13.60
N ASN A 108 7.81 7.82 -13.87
CA ASN A 108 8.66 7.00 -13.02
C ASN A 108 8.85 7.66 -11.64
N GLY A 109 8.47 6.94 -10.57
CA GLY A 109 8.55 7.47 -9.21
C GLY A 109 7.53 8.56 -8.86
N GLU A 110 6.67 8.98 -9.81
CA GLU A 110 5.52 9.83 -9.52
C GLU A 110 4.35 9.00 -8.99
N LEU A 111 3.48 9.60 -8.19
CA LEU A 111 2.39 8.91 -7.50
C LEU A 111 1.06 9.66 -7.68
N ILE A 112 -0.03 8.92 -7.62
CA ILE A 112 -1.39 9.48 -7.46
C ILE A 112 -2.09 8.69 -6.35
N ARG A 113 -2.33 9.36 -5.22
CA ARG A 113 -3.06 8.79 -4.08
C ARG A 113 -2.47 7.44 -3.60
N PRO A 114 -1.20 7.42 -3.16
CA PRO A 114 -0.61 6.20 -2.62
C PRO A 114 -1.43 5.73 -1.41
N SER A 115 -1.86 4.46 -1.41
CA SER A 115 -2.69 3.90 -0.35
C SER A 115 -1.87 3.21 0.73
N ASP A 116 -0.71 2.65 0.37
CA ASP A 116 0.12 1.94 1.34
C ASP A 116 1.60 1.94 0.94
N VAL A 117 2.44 1.58 1.89
CA VAL A 117 3.90 1.48 1.71
C VAL A 117 4.46 0.35 2.58
N VAL A 118 5.39 -0.43 2.04
CA VAL A 118 6.20 -1.39 2.80
C VAL A 118 7.66 -1.28 2.41
N VAL A 119 8.56 -1.64 3.32
CA VAL A 119 10.01 -1.58 3.11
C VAL A 119 10.62 -2.93 3.46
N ASP A 120 11.46 -3.47 2.55
CA ASP A 120 12.16 -4.73 2.78
C ASP A 120 13.42 -4.58 3.64
N SER A 121 14.11 -5.70 3.92
CA SER A 121 15.33 -5.72 4.74
C SER A 121 16.52 -4.98 4.07
N ASN A 122 16.51 -4.80 2.77
CA ASN A 122 17.53 -4.07 2.02
C ASN A 122 17.23 -2.56 1.94
N GLY A 123 16.05 -2.15 2.41
CA GLY A 123 15.56 -0.77 2.35
C GLY A 123 14.87 -0.43 1.03
N ILE A 124 14.50 -1.41 0.22
CA ILE A 124 13.68 -1.22 -0.98
C ILE A 124 12.27 -0.84 -0.55
N ILE A 125 11.73 0.21 -1.15
CA ILE A 125 10.44 0.80 -0.81
C ILE A 125 9.43 0.40 -1.88
N PHE A 126 8.35 -0.29 -1.49
CA PHE A 126 7.23 -0.64 -2.34
C PHE A 126 6.03 0.23 -1.97
N ILE A 127 5.46 0.91 -2.95
CA ILE A 127 4.36 1.87 -2.75
C ILE A 127 3.18 1.45 -3.61
N SER A 128 2.03 1.23 -2.99
CA SER A 128 0.79 1.03 -3.74
C SER A 128 0.26 2.37 -4.27
N ASP A 129 0.50 2.64 -5.54
CA ASP A 129 0.11 3.85 -6.27
C ASP A 129 -1.33 3.66 -6.80
N TRP A 130 -2.31 3.80 -5.89
CA TRP A 130 -3.71 3.48 -6.11
C TRP A 130 -4.31 4.18 -7.33
N GLY A 131 -4.02 5.47 -7.52
CA GLY A 131 -4.58 6.26 -8.62
C GLY A 131 -3.99 5.88 -9.99
N ASN A 132 -2.80 5.28 -10.02
CA ASN A 132 -2.14 4.78 -11.24
C ASN A 132 -2.28 3.26 -11.40
N GLU A 133 -2.93 2.56 -10.47
CA GLU A 133 -3.16 1.10 -10.48
C GLU A 133 -1.86 0.31 -10.66
N ARG A 134 -0.83 0.67 -9.89
CA ARG A 134 0.49 0.02 -9.95
C ARG A 134 1.17 0.00 -8.59
N VAL A 135 2.13 -0.89 -8.41
CA VAL A 135 3.13 -0.81 -7.35
C VAL A 135 4.36 -0.11 -7.90
N VAL A 136 4.81 0.95 -7.24
CA VAL A 136 6.08 1.64 -7.55
C VAL A 136 7.15 1.10 -6.62
N VAL A 137 8.33 0.79 -7.18
CA VAL A 137 9.50 0.28 -6.44
C VAL A 137 10.61 1.32 -6.50
N LEU A 138 11.08 1.74 -5.33
CA LEU A 138 12.19 2.70 -5.17
C LEU A 138 13.30 2.05 -4.35
N ASP A 139 14.54 2.50 -4.57
CA ASP A 139 15.63 2.18 -3.66
C ASP A 139 15.52 2.97 -2.34
N ARG A 140 16.42 2.68 -1.39
CA ARG A 140 16.46 3.33 -0.07
C ARG A 140 16.61 4.85 -0.11
N ASP A 141 17.15 5.39 -1.19
CA ASP A 141 17.40 6.83 -1.39
C ASP A 141 16.26 7.50 -2.17
N GLY A 142 15.26 6.69 -2.63
CA GLY A 142 14.10 7.14 -3.39
C GLY A 142 14.30 7.15 -4.90
N THR A 143 15.39 6.53 -5.40
CA THR A 143 15.61 6.38 -6.85
C THR A 143 14.63 5.32 -7.39
N TYR A 144 13.97 5.64 -8.48
CA TYR A 144 13.04 4.71 -9.14
C TYR A 144 13.78 3.48 -9.70
N ILE A 145 13.30 2.29 -9.34
CA ILE A 145 13.78 1.00 -9.86
C ILE A 145 12.83 0.53 -10.97
N CYS A 146 11.58 0.22 -10.62
CA CYS A 146 10.58 -0.28 -11.57
C CYS A 146 9.16 0.03 -11.08
N SER A 147 8.17 -0.35 -11.87
CA SER A 147 6.78 -0.43 -11.43
C SER A 147 6.08 -1.63 -12.01
N GLU A 148 5.22 -2.27 -11.20
CA GLU A 148 4.40 -3.41 -11.58
C GLU A 148 2.93 -3.02 -11.66
N SER A 149 2.29 -3.43 -12.75
CA SER A 149 0.86 -3.19 -12.98
C SER A 149 0.00 -4.46 -12.81
N GLY A 150 0.60 -5.55 -12.32
CA GLY A 150 -0.04 -6.85 -12.13
C GLY A 150 0.26 -7.85 -13.24
N GLN A 151 0.30 -9.13 -12.89
CA GLN A 151 0.68 -10.24 -13.78
C GLN A 151 -0.16 -11.50 -13.50
N SER A 152 -1.49 -11.38 -13.48
CA SER A 152 -2.35 -12.52 -13.13
C SER A 152 -2.63 -13.50 -14.30
N GLU A 153 -1.70 -13.65 -15.21
CA GLU A 153 -1.79 -14.63 -16.28
C GLU A 153 -1.66 -16.08 -15.77
N LEU A 154 -0.98 -16.26 -14.63
CA LEU A 154 -0.79 -17.59 -14.03
C LEU A 154 -2.06 -18.04 -13.32
N THR A 155 -2.57 -19.20 -13.73
CA THR A 155 -3.71 -19.82 -13.07
C THR A 155 -3.29 -20.51 -11.77
N THR A 156 -4.00 -20.26 -10.67
CA THR A 156 -3.80 -20.95 -9.39
C THR A 156 -4.14 -22.44 -9.52
N LYS A 157 -3.67 -23.26 -8.56
CA LYS A 157 -4.03 -24.69 -8.50
C LYS A 157 -5.55 -24.87 -8.45
N TRP A 158 -6.25 -24.09 -7.62
CA TRP A 158 -7.72 -24.13 -7.53
C TRP A 158 -8.39 -23.84 -8.89
N THR A 159 -7.90 -22.84 -9.61
CA THR A 159 -8.43 -22.49 -10.95
C THR A 159 -8.20 -23.62 -11.96
N LYS A 160 -7.05 -24.30 -11.88
CA LYS A 160 -6.77 -25.48 -12.72
C LYS A 160 -7.73 -26.62 -12.41
N ASP A 161 -7.89 -26.96 -11.13
CA ASP A 161 -8.81 -28.02 -10.68
C ASP A 161 -10.27 -27.68 -11.07
N PHE A 162 -10.67 -26.41 -10.98
CA PHE A 162 -11.97 -25.92 -11.44
C PHE A 162 -12.15 -26.11 -12.95
N PHE A 163 -11.18 -25.74 -13.78
CA PHE A 163 -11.23 -25.87 -15.23
C PHE A 163 -11.17 -27.33 -15.71
N GLU A 164 -10.56 -28.23 -14.97
CA GLU A 164 -10.61 -29.66 -15.26
C GLU A 164 -12.05 -30.20 -15.17
N SER A 165 -12.83 -29.66 -14.24
CA SER A 165 -14.24 -30.05 -14.03
C SER A 165 -15.26 -29.21 -14.85
N ASN A 166 -14.83 -28.10 -15.44
CA ASN A 166 -15.69 -27.13 -16.14
C ASN A 166 -15.07 -26.75 -17.49
N ILE A 167 -15.13 -27.67 -18.44
CA ILE A 167 -14.45 -27.55 -19.75
C ILE A 167 -14.94 -26.35 -20.56
N ASP A 168 -16.23 -26.03 -20.51
CA ASP A 168 -16.81 -24.89 -21.25
C ASP A 168 -16.27 -23.57 -20.73
N GLU A 169 -16.13 -23.42 -19.40
CA GLU A 169 -15.54 -22.25 -18.76
C GLU A 169 -14.06 -22.11 -19.11
N ARG A 170 -13.31 -23.22 -19.10
CA ARG A 170 -11.92 -23.22 -19.56
C ARG A 170 -11.80 -22.75 -21.00
N TYR A 171 -12.60 -23.31 -21.91
CA TYR A 171 -12.59 -22.95 -23.31
C TYR A 171 -12.93 -21.47 -23.52
N THR A 172 -13.92 -20.97 -22.81
CA THR A 172 -14.31 -19.56 -22.86
C THR A 172 -13.16 -18.65 -22.42
N ARG A 173 -12.47 -18.99 -21.32
CA ARG A 173 -11.33 -18.19 -20.85
C ARG A 173 -10.13 -18.25 -21.80
N GLU A 174 -9.76 -19.44 -22.29
CA GLU A 174 -8.64 -19.62 -23.22
C GLU A 174 -8.85 -18.86 -24.56
N ASN A 175 -10.10 -18.61 -24.94
CA ASN A 175 -10.47 -17.86 -26.14
C ASN A 175 -10.87 -16.40 -25.87
N SER A 176 -10.79 -15.94 -24.63
CA SER A 176 -11.07 -14.56 -24.26
C SER A 176 -9.87 -13.65 -24.54
N ASN A 177 -10.15 -12.44 -25.02
CA ASN A 177 -9.12 -11.41 -25.11
C ASN A 177 -8.95 -10.71 -23.74
N LEU A 178 -7.96 -11.15 -22.96
CA LEU A 178 -7.68 -10.63 -21.62
C LEU A 178 -6.97 -9.28 -21.64
N ILE A 179 -6.44 -8.87 -22.79
CA ILE A 179 -5.71 -7.59 -22.99
C ILE A 179 -6.30 -6.92 -24.24
N PRO A 180 -7.51 -6.34 -24.15
CA PRO A 180 -8.16 -5.73 -25.29
C PRO A 180 -7.49 -4.42 -25.70
N ASP A 181 -7.51 -4.10 -26.99
CA ASP A 181 -7.19 -2.76 -27.48
C ASP A 181 -8.28 -1.79 -27.03
N LEU A 182 -7.91 -0.79 -26.24
CA LEU A 182 -8.85 0.17 -25.69
C LEU A 182 -8.83 1.47 -26.52
N PRO A 183 -9.99 2.07 -26.79
CA PRO A 183 -10.06 3.39 -27.41
C PRO A 183 -9.45 4.49 -26.54
N ASP A 184 -9.04 5.61 -27.15
CA ASP A 184 -8.29 6.68 -26.50
C ASP A 184 -8.91 7.19 -25.20
N HIS A 185 -10.23 7.27 -25.13
CA HIS A 185 -10.94 7.75 -23.93
C HIS A 185 -10.90 6.76 -22.74
N LEU A 186 -10.44 5.53 -22.93
CA LEU A 186 -10.25 4.50 -21.90
C LEU A 186 -8.77 4.21 -21.57
N GLN A 187 -7.84 5.07 -21.99
CA GLN A 187 -6.41 4.88 -21.73
C GLN A 187 -5.96 5.32 -20.32
N ALA A 188 -6.81 6.00 -19.55
CA ALA A 188 -6.47 6.32 -18.16
C ALA A 188 -6.24 5.04 -17.33
N PRO A 189 -5.29 5.03 -16.37
CA PRO A 189 -4.88 3.83 -15.62
C PRO A 189 -6.06 3.03 -15.07
N TYR A 190 -7.00 3.68 -14.38
CA TYR A 190 -8.21 3.04 -13.84
C TYR A 190 -9.05 2.31 -14.92
N HIS A 191 -9.29 2.95 -16.06
CA HIS A 191 -10.09 2.33 -17.13
C HIS A 191 -9.34 1.17 -17.76
N LYS A 192 -8.05 1.35 -18.03
CA LYS A 192 -7.20 0.31 -18.57
C LYS A 192 -7.17 -0.91 -17.65
N SER A 193 -6.94 -0.72 -16.37
CA SER A 193 -6.93 -1.78 -15.38
C SER A 193 -8.28 -2.46 -15.23
N SER A 194 -9.39 -1.73 -15.33
CA SER A 194 -10.75 -2.34 -15.26
C SER A 194 -11.08 -3.27 -16.41
N GLN A 195 -10.47 -3.07 -17.58
CA GLN A 195 -10.71 -3.84 -18.80
C GLN A 195 -9.65 -4.89 -19.11
N THR A 196 -8.47 -4.78 -18.48
CA THR A 196 -7.32 -5.66 -18.71
C THR A 196 -7.14 -6.59 -17.53
N GLU A 197 -7.54 -7.84 -17.66
CA GLU A 197 -7.67 -8.77 -16.54
C GLU A 197 -6.35 -9.05 -15.79
N PRO A 198 -5.17 -9.15 -16.41
CA PRO A 198 -3.91 -9.31 -15.69
C PRO A 198 -3.55 -8.15 -14.77
N PHE A 199 -3.98 -6.92 -15.08
CA PHE A 199 -3.58 -5.74 -14.35
C PHE A 199 -4.22 -5.63 -12.97
N PHE A 200 -3.58 -4.91 -12.07
CA PHE A 200 -4.17 -4.52 -10.80
C PHE A 200 -5.41 -3.65 -11.01
N TRP A 201 -6.39 -3.81 -10.14
CA TRP A 201 -7.54 -2.91 -10.09
C TRP A 201 -7.99 -2.68 -8.65
N GLY A 202 -7.76 -1.45 -8.18
CA GLY A 202 -8.06 -1.03 -6.82
C GLY A 202 -7.12 -1.66 -5.80
N ILE A 203 -5.81 -1.47 -5.98
CA ILE A 203 -4.81 -1.90 -4.98
C ILE A 203 -4.97 -1.09 -3.70
N THR A 204 -5.04 -1.75 -2.55
CA THR A 204 -5.33 -1.08 -1.28
C THR A 204 -4.27 -1.27 -0.22
N ASP A 205 -3.58 -2.40 -0.25
CA ASP A 205 -2.71 -2.78 0.85
C ASP A 205 -1.55 -3.65 0.35
N LEU A 206 -0.41 -3.53 0.99
CA LEU A 206 0.82 -4.27 0.72
C LEU A 206 1.31 -4.95 1.99
N THR A 207 1.93 -6.10 1.85
CA THR A 207 2.69 -6.69 2.96
C THR A 207 3.83 -7.56 2.44
N LEU A 208 4.90 -7.69 3.21
CA LEU A 208 6.02 -8.58 2.95
C LEU A 208 5.97 -9.75 3.93
N ASP A 209 6.26 -10.96 3.44
CA ASP A 209 6.47 -12.09 4.32
C ASP A 209 7.96 -12.23 4.73
N LEU A 210 8.27 -13.24 5.55
CA LEU A 210 9.64 -13.53 6.02
C LEU A 210 10.62 -13.93 4.91
N GLN A 211 10.14 -14.23 3.70
CA GLN A 211 10.93 -14.48 2.50
C GLN A 211 10.97 -13.27 1.57
N GLU A 212 10.51 -12.11 2.04
CA GLU A 212 10.44 -10.84 1.30
C GLU A 212 9.62 -10.92 0.02
N ARG A 213 8.63 -11.84 -0.03
CA ARG A 213 7.65 -11.85 -1.11
C ARG A 213 6.62 -10.76 -0.86
N LEU A 214 6.34 -9.97 -1.88
CA LEU A 214 5.35 -8.91 -1.83
C LEU A 214 3.95 -9.46 -2.10
N TYR A 215 3.03 -9.22 -1.18
CA TYR A 215 1.61 -9.50 -1.32
C TYR A 215 0.87 -8.20 -1.61
N VAL A 216 0.08 -8.18 -2.67
CA VAL A 216 -0.70 -7.03 -3.12
C VAL A 216 -2.18 -7.39 -3.09
N THR A 217 -2.97 -6.65 -2.29
CA THR A 217 -4.42 -6.86 -2.24
C THR A 217 -5.14 -5.97 -3.25
N GLU A 218 -6.09 -6.57 -3.99
CA GLU A 218 -6.90 -5.90 -5.00
C GLU A 218 -8.38 -5.90 -4.60
N HIS A 219 -8.87 -4.75 -4.16
CA HIS A 219 -10.25 -4.59 -3.72
C HIS A 219 -11.27 -4.88 -4.85
N ARG A 220 -11.01 -4.39 -6.06
CA ARG A 220 -11.94 -4.48 -7.19
C ARG A 220 -11.90 -5.81 -7.93
N ARG A 221 -10.82 -6.56 -7.81
CA ARG A 221 -10.64 -7.88 -8.40
C ARG A 221 -10.89 -9.02 -7.41
N HIS A 222 -11.09 -8.72 -6.13
CA HIS A 222 -11.29 -9.72 -5.07
C HIS A 222 -10.16 -10.78 -5.06
N ARG A 223 -8.91 -10.35 -5.26
CA ARG A 223 -7.75 -11.25 -5.34
C ARG A 223 -6.54 -10.67 -4.62
N ILE A 224 -5.56 -11.54 -4.41
CA ILE A 224 -4.23 -11.18 -3.92
C ILE A 224 -3.24 -11.66 -4.97
N GLN A 225 -2.31 -10.79 -5.39
CA GLN A 225 -1.15 -11.20 -6.19
C GLN A 225 0.09 -11.26 -5.30
N ILE A 226 0.97 -12.25 -5.59
CA ILE A 226 2.20 -12.49 -4.82
C ILE A 226 3.36 -12.40 -5.79
N PHE A 227 4.29 -11.51 -5.50
CA PHE A 227 5.51 -11.31 -6.29
C PHE A 227 6.71 -11.81 -5.50
N GLY A 228 7.66 -12.42 -6.22
CA GLY A 228 9.00 -12.67 -5.72
C GLY A 228 9.80 -11.37 -5.61
N ASP A 229 11.11 -11.50 -5.55
CA ASP A 229 12.02 -10.36 -5.49
C ASP A 229 11.87 -9.45 -6.73
N LEU A 230 11.31 -8.26 -6.52
CA LEU A 230 11.16 -7.22 -7.54
C LEU A 230 12.37 -6.25 -7.57
N SER A 231 13.34 -6.40 -6.68
CA SER A 231 14.53 -5.54 -6.62
C SER A 231 15.59 -5.90 -7.67
N ASN A 232 15.47 -7.06 -8.31
CA ASN A 232 16.40 -7.62 -9.30
C ASN A 232 15.86 -7.56 -10.75
N VAL A 233 14.88 -6.70 -11.04
CA VAL A 233 14.29 -6.55 -12.38
C VAL A 233 15.05 -5.52 -13.21
#